data_09aad8589970afa8ce360038d5274507
#
_entry.id   09aad8589970afa8ce360038d5274507
#
_cell.length_a   1.000
_cell.length_b   1.000
_cell.length_c   1.000
_cell.angle_alpha   90.00
_cell.angle_beta   90.00
_cell.angle_gamma   90.00
#
_symmetry.space_group_name_H-M   'P 1'
#
loop_
_entity.id
_entity.type
_entity.pdbx_description
1 polymer ?
#
loop_
_entity_poly.entity_id
_entity_poly.type
_entity_poly.pdbx_seq_one_letter_code
_entity_poly.pdbx_strand_id
1 'polypeptide(L)'
;MIRPATDEDWPRIWPFFDATVQAGETYAFPLDLTVESGRGWWMEQPPGETVVLEDDLPGVGRSVLGSAKMGPNRPAHGDHIGTASFMVAPEARGRGVGRALGEHVVQWHRDRGYRGIQFNAVVETNTAAVALWRSVGFTIVGTVPGAFRHPVHGYVGLHVMFLPLV
;
A
#
# COMPACT_ATOMS: atom_id res chain seq x y z
N MET A 1 -4.92 14.06 -8.50
CA MET A 1 -3.64 13.90 -9.26
C MET A 1 -2.70 13.02 -8.47
N ILE A 2 -2.00 12.06 -9.13
CA ILE A 2 -0.94 11.25 -8.49
C ILE A 2 0.43 11.83 -8.89
N ARG A 3 1.33 11.97 -7.92
CA ARG A 3 2.70 12.45 -8.11
C ARG A 3 3.66 11.80 -7.11
N PRO A 4 4.99 11.80 -7.39
CA PRO A 4 5.99 11.43 -6.38
C PRO A 4 5.81 12.24 -5.10
N ALA A 5 5.97 11.55 -3.96
CA ALA A 5 5.96 12.19 -2.66
C ALA A 5 7.29 12.90 -2.40
N THR A 6 7.22 14.02 -1.71
CA THR A 6 8.37 14.77 -1.19
C THR A 6 8.40 14.69 0.33
N ASP A 7 9.48 15.17 0.93
CA ASP A 7 9.59 15.24 2.39
C ASP A 7 8.49 16.09 3.03
N GLU A 8 7.97 17.08 2.32
CA GLU A 8 6.87 17.95 2.75
C GLU A 8 5.51 17.21 2.80
N ASP A 9 5.39 16.06 2.13
CA ASP A 9 4.17 15.26 2.15
C ASP A 9 4.08 14.37 3.38
N TRP A 10 5.20 14.03 4.01
CA TRP A 10 5.19 13.11 5.15
C TRP A 10 4.28 13.59 6.29
N PRO A 11 4.31 14.86 6.74
CA PRO A 11 3.37 15.36 7.73
C PRO A 11 1.89 15.26 7.33
N ARG A 12 1.60 15.22 6.01
CA ARG A 12 0.25 15.07 5.46
C ARG A 12 -0.17 13.58 5.33
N ILE A 13 0.81 12.69 5.18
CA ILE A 13 0.61 11.22 5.15
C ILE A 13 0.46 10.68 6.57
N TRP A 14 1.23 11.21 7.53
CA TRP A 14 1.34 10.69 8.88
C TRP A 14 -0.02 10.46 9.58
N PRO A 15 -1.02 11.36 9.53
CA PRO A 15 -2.27 11.15 10.24
C PRO A 15 -3.00 9.87 9.84
N PHE A 16 -3.08 9.56 8.55
CA PHE A 16 -3.74 8.32 8.11
C PHE A 16 -2.80 7.11 8.13
N PHE A 17 -1.49 7.31 8.06
CA PHE A 17 -0.51 6.25 8.30
C PHE A 17 -0.62 5.75 9.75
N ASP A 18 -0.53 6.64 10.73
CA ASP A 18 -0.63 6.29 12.15
C ASP A 18 -2.00 5.66 12.47
N ALA A 19 -3.09 6.24 12.02
CA ALA A 19 -4.43 5.69 12.23
C ALA A 19 -4.55 4.26 11.65
N THR A 20 -3.97 3.97 10.49
CA THR A 20 -3.98 2.65 9.88
C THR A 20 -3.12 1.66 10.66
N VAL A 21 -1.95 2.08 11.13
CA VAL A 21 -1.06 1.24 11.96
C VAL A 21 -1.71 0.95 13.31
N GLN A 22 -2.28 1.96 13.99
CA GLN A 22 -2.94 1.80 15.29
C GLN A 22 -4.20 0.92 15.21
N ALA A 23 -4.92 0.93 14.10
CA ALA A 23 -6.05 0.03 13.89
C ALA A 23 -5.64 -1.45 13.93
N GLY A 24 -4.41 -1.79 13.51
CA GLY A 24 -3.86 -3.13 13.60
C GLY A 24 -4.57 -4.17 12.73
N GLU A 25 -5.26 -3.74 11.67
CA GLU A 25 -6.11 -4.61 10.84
C GLU A 25 -5.47 -4.99 9.51
N THR A 26 -4.46 -4.25 9.06
CA THR A 26 -3.93 -4.37 7.70
C THR A 26 -2.40 -4.45 7.60
N TYR A 27 -1.67 -3.91 8.56
CA TYR A 27 -0.20 -3.89 8.58
C TYR A 27 0.35 -4.40 9.89
N ALA A 28 1.41 -5.22 9.82
CA ALA A 28 2.18 -5.70 10.97
C ALA A 28 3.34 -4.74 11.30
N PHE A 29 3.04 -3.45 11.42
CA PHE A 29 4.01 -2.42 11.79
C PHE A 29 4.06 -2.24 13.31
N PRO A 30 5.20 -1.79 13.89
CA PRO A 30 5.27 -1.45 15.29
C PRO A 30 4.24 -0.37 15.67
N LEU A 31 3.58 -0.54 16.83
CA LEU A 31 2.53 0.40 17.28
C LEU A 31 3.11 1.64 17.98
N ASP A 32 4.39 1.65 18.31
CA ASP A 32 5.12 2.71 18.98
C ASP A 32 5.90 3.63 18.04
N LEU A 33 5.54 3.62 16.74
CA LEU A 33 6.14 4.53 15.76
C LEU A 33 5.78 5.99 16.08
N THR A 34 6.77 6.86 15.97
CA THR A 34 6.60 8.31 15.98
C THR A 34 6.59 8.87 14.57
N VAL A 35 6.24 10.14 14.41
CA VAL A 35 6.30 10.81 13.10
C VAL A 35 7.70 10.73 12.47
N GLU A 36 8.75 10.77 13.29
CA GLU A 36 10.14 10.67 12.83
C GLU A 36 10.49 9.23 12.42
N SER A 37 10.23 8.25 13.30
CA SER A 37 10.58 6.85 13.04
C SER A 37 9.68 6.18 12.00
N GLY A 38 8.41 6.57 11.93
CA GLY A 38 7.44 6.06 10.95
C GLY A 38 7.80 6.40 9.50
N ARG A 39 8.52 7.53 9.31
CA ARG A 39 8.92 7.97 7.96
C ARG A 39 9.72 6.89 7.22
N GLY A 40 10.66 6.24 7.88
CA GLY A 40 11.49 5.18 7.27
C GLY A 40 10.71 3.91 6.91
N TRP A 41 9.50 3.73 7.45
CA TRP A 41 8.62 2.60 7.12
C TRP A 41 7.79 2.86 5.85
N TRP A 42 7.63 4.12 5.45
CA TRP A 42 6.74 4.46 4.35
C TRP A 42 7.41 5.19 3.19
N MET A 43 8.33 6.10 3.45
CA MET A 43 9.00 6.90 2.41
C MET A 43 10.16 6.11 1.80
N GLU A 44 9.92 5.56 0.60
CA GLU A 44 10.92 4.77 -0.12
C GLU A 44 12.05 5.64 -0.69
N GLN A 45 13.23 5.02 -0.84
CA GLN A 45 14.37 5.58 -1.55
C GLN A 45 14.58 4.82 -2.86
N PRO A 46 15.20 5.43 -3.88
CA PRO A 46 15.54 4.73 -5.12
C PRO A 46 16.26 3.39 -4.87
N PRO A 47 15.90 2.32 -5.61
CA PRO A 47 15.04 2.26 -6.79
C PRO A 47 13.54 2.25 -6.52
N GLY A 48 13.10 2.27 -5.27
CA GLY A 48 11.70 2.41 -4.90
C GLY A 48 11.21 3.86 -4.99
N GLU A 49 9.91 4.02 -4.87
CA GLU A 49 9.24 5.33 -4.91
C GLU A 49 8.01 5.33 -4.01
N THR A 50 7.75 6.46 -3.36
CA THR A 50 6.48 6.74 -2.71
C THR A 50 5.73 7.80 -3.49
N VAL A 51 4.44 7.61 -3.69
CA VAL A 51 3.56 8.56 -4.36
C VAL A 51 2.41 9.00 -3.45
N VAL A 52 1.88 10.17 -3.71
CA VAL A 52 0.64 10.68 -3.11
C VAL A 52 -0.42 10.91 -4.17
N LEU A 53 -1.68 10.64 -3.82
CA LEU A 53 -2.84 11.09 -4.57
C LEU A 53 -3.41 12.31 -3.88
N GLU A 54 -3.42 13.43 -4.58
CA GLU A 54 -4.00 14.68 -4.11
C GLU A 54 -5.29 15.01 -4.89
N ASP A 55 -6.27 15.49 -4.17
CA ASP A 55 -7.52 16.04 -4.74
C ASP A 55 -8.16 16.98 -3.73
N ASP A 56 -9.20 17.69 -4.17
CA ASP A 56 -9.95 18.57 -3.30
C ASP A 56 -10.97 17.79 -2.46
N LEU A 57 -10.96 18.05 -1.15
CA LEU A 57 -11.99 17.61 -0.23
C LEU A 57 -12.98 18.75 0.01
N PRO A 58 -14.29 18.48 -0.09
CA PRO A 58 -15.31 19.48 0.18
C PRO A 58 -15.12 20.12 1.57
N GLY A 59 -15.04 21.45 1.61
CA GLY A 59 -14.87 22.21 2.85
C GLY A 59 -13.46 22.22 3.46
N VAL A 60 -12.50 21.47 2.89
CA VAL A 60 -11.12 21.37 3.39
C VAL A 60 -10.12 21.90 2.36
N GLY A 61 -10.40 21.72 1.06
CA GLY A 61 -9.48 22.08 -0.03
C GLY A 61 -8.53 20.95 -0.39
N ARG A 62 -7.40 21.29 -1.02
CA ARG A 62 -6.43 20.32 -1.58
C ARG A 62 -5.75 19.50 -0.49
N SER A 63 -6.00 18.21 -0.52
CA SER A 63 -5.60 17.25 0.52
C SER A 63 -4.92 16.03 -0.08
N VAL A 64 -4.03 15.38 0.68
CA VAL A 64 -3.50 14.06 0.37
C VAL A 64 -4.55 13.02 0.77
N LEU A 65 -5.14 12.36 -0.21
CA LEU A 65 -6.23 11.40 -0.02
C LEU A 65 -5.74 9.95 0.15
N GLY A 66 -4.51 9.70 -0.24
CA GLY A 66 -3.88 8.40 -0.10
C GLY A 66 -2.45 8.42 -0.59
N SER A 67 -1.74 7.36 -0.28
CA SER A 67 -0.35 7.17 -0.64
C SER A 67 -0.09 5.71 -0.98
N ALA A 68 0.86 5.47 -1.88
CA ALA A 68 1.41 4.16 -2.16
C ALA A 68 2.93 4.22 -2.15
N LYS A 69 3.55 3.15 -1.66
CA LYS A 69 4.98 2.93 -1.80
C LYS A 69 5.21 1.68 -2.65
N MET A 70 6.24 1.68 -3.48
CA MET A 70 6.51 0.62 -4.43
C MET A 70 8.00 0.51 -4.74
N GLY A 71 8.42 -0.66 -5.19
CA GLY A 71 9.80 -0.95 -5.53
C GLY A 71 10.05 -2.43 -5.73
N PRO A 72 11.32 -2.87 -5.83
CA PRO A 72 11.65 -4.28 -5.94
C PRO A 72 11.25 -5.05 -4.67
N ASN A 73 10.66 -6.23 -4.87
CA ASN A 73 10.23 -7.09 -3.76
C ASN A 73 11.42 -7.75 -3.03
N ARG A 74 12.47 -8.07 -3.77
CA ARG A 74 13.71 -8.67 -3.27
C ARG A 74 14.91 -8.03 -3.95
N PRO A 75 16.09 -8.01 -3.32
CA PRO A 75 17.30 -7.51 -3.98
C PRO A 75 17.84 -8.49 -5.02
N ALA A 76 18.75 -8.02 -5.85
CA ALA A 76 19.58 -8.79 -6.78
C ALA A 76 18.74 -9.73 -7.67
N HIS A 77 18.87 -11.04 -7.51
CA HIS A 77 18.19 -12.03 -8.34
C HIS A 77 16.66 -12.03 -8.23
N GLY A 78 16.08 -11.25 -7.32
CA GLY A 78 14.64 -11.08 -7.16
C GLY A 78 14.12 -9.68 -7.50
N ASP A 79 14.95 -8.77 -7.98
CA ASP A 79 14.62 -7.36 -8.20
C ASP A 79 13.71 -7.10 -9.41
N HIS A 80 13.55 -8.11 -10.26
CA HIS A 80 12.62 -8.09 -11.40
C HIS A 80 11.14 -8.28 -11.01
N ILE A 81 10.85 -8.64 -9.76
CA ILE A 81 9.50 -8.68 -9.21
C ILE A 81 9.32 -7.49 -8.28
N GLY A 82 8.27 -6.72 -8.52
CA GLY A 82 7.92 -5.58 -7.70
C GLY A 82 7.02 -5.93 -6.52
N THR A 83 6.88 -4.97 -5.61
CA THR A 83 5.89 -4.99 -4.53
C THR A 83 5.35 -3.59 -4.29
N ALA A 84 4.23 -3.48 -3.57
CA ALA A 84 3.70 -2.19 -3.16
C ALA A 84 2.87 -2.30 -1.88
N SER A 85 2.71 -1.17 -1.21
CA SER A 85 1.78 -0.99 -0.09
C SER A 85 0.95 0.28 -0.30
N PHE A 86 -0.25 0.31 0.25
CA PHE A 86 -1.23 1.36 -0.01
C PHE A 86 -1.91 1.79 1.29
N MET A 87 -2.12 3.08 1.45
CA MET A 87 -2.97 3.64 2.50
C MET A 87 -3.89 4.71 1.92
N VAL A 88 -5.13 4.72 2.37
CA VAL A 88 -6.15 5.69 1.96
C VAL A 88 -6.64 6.40 3.20
N ALA A 89 -6.67 7.73 3.14
CA ALA A 89 -7.20 8.55 4.22
C ALA A 89 -8.68 8.17 4.52
N PRO A 90 -9.09 8.06 5.79
CA PRO A 90 -10.44 7.63 6.13
C PRO A 90 -11.54 8.44 5.44
N GLU A 91 -11.38 9.74 5.33
CA GLU A 91 -12.30 10.67 4.67
C GLU A 91 -12.38 10.52 3.15
N ALA A 92 -11.42 9.80 2.57
CA ALA A 92 -11.35 9.54 1.12
C ALA A 92 -11.85 8.13 0.74
N ARG A 93 -12.30 7.34 1.70
CA ARG A 93 -12.85 6.00 1.46
C ARG A 93 -14.07 6.07 0.52
N GLY A 94 -14.19 5.08 -0.36
CA GLY A 94 -15.28 5.02 -1.34
C GLY A 94 -15.14 5.97 -2.55
N ARG A 95 -14.09 6.80 -2.61
CA ARG A 95 -13.84 7.75 -3.72
C ARG A 95 -12.95 7.18 -4.83
N GLY A 96 -12.67 5.89 -4.84
CA GLY A 96 -11.84 5.25 -5.86
C GLY A 96 -10.32 5.47 -5.71
N VAL A 97 -9.87 6.08 -4.61
CA VAL A 97 -8.46 6.41 -4.35
C VAL A 97 -7.58 5.15 -4.38
N GLY A 98 -8.01 4.07 -3.73
CA GLY A 98 -7.24 2.81 -3.73
C GLY A 98 -7.09 2.20 -5.12
N ARG A 99 -8.14 2.28 -5.97
CA ARG A 99 -8.07 1.81 -7.36
C ARG A 99 -7.11 2.66 -8.17
N ALA A 100 -7.22 3.99 -8.09
CA ALA A 100 -6.35 4.90 -8.84
C ALA A 100 -4.87 4.70 -8.48
N LEU A 101 -4.56 4.53 -7.18
CA LEU A 101 -3.20 4.20 -6.72
C LEU A 101 -2.75 2.82 -7.24
N GLY A 102 -3.62 1.81 -7.21
CA GLY A 102 -3.32 0.46 -7.70
C GLY A 102 -3.00 0.45 -9.20
N GLU A 103 -3.80 1.11 -10.00
CA GLU A 103 -3.59 1.25 -11.45
C GLU A 103 -2.28 2.01 -11.76
N HIS A 104 -1.99 3.08 -11.01
CA HIS A 104 -0.74 3.81 -11.11
C HIS A 104 0.48 2.92 -10.78
N VAL A 105 0.42 2.16 -9.70
CA VAL A 105 1.48 1.22 -9.28
C VAL A 105 1.73 0.16 -10.36
N VAL A 106 0.68 -0.39 -10.96
CA VAL A 106 0.83 -1.36 -12.06
C VAL A 106 1.54 -0.73 -13.25
N GLN A 107 1.13 0.48 -13.65
CA GLN A 107 1.76 1.19 -14.77
C GLN A 107 3.21 1.55 -14.46
N TRP A 108 3.50 2.03 -13.25
CA TRP A 108 4.85 2.35 -12.80
C TRP A 108 5.82 1.15 -12.91
N HIS A 109 5.35 -0.06 -12.52
CA HIS A 109 6.16 -1.27 -12.64
C HIS A 109 6.34 -1.69 -14.10
N ARG A 110 5.30 -1.59 -14.93
CA ARG A 110 5.41 -1.87 -16.39
C ARG A 110 6.43 -0.98 -17.06
N ASP A 111 6.38 0.32 -16.81
CA ASP A 111 7.27 1.31 -17.42
C ASP A 111 8.75 1.08 -17.05
N ARG A 112 8.98 0.42 -15.91
CA ARG A 112 10.33 0.07 -15.41
C ARG A 112 10.76 -1.35 -15.73
N GLY A 113 9.96 -2.09 -16.50
CA GLY A 113 10.32 -3.42 -16.99
C GLY A 113 10.22 -4.54 -15.97
N TYR A 114 9.48 -4.35 -14.87
CA TYR A 114 9.21 -5.44 -13.94
C TYR A 114 8.40 -6.54 -14.60
N ARG A 115 8.69 -7.79 -14.23
CA ARG A 115 8.01 -8.98 -14.80
C ARG A 115 6.72 -9.35 -14.10
N GLY A 116 6.51 -8.83 -12.90
CA GLY A 116 5.31 -9.06 -12.10
C GLY A 116 5.33 -8.24 -10.82
N ILE A 117 4.20 -8.22 -10.13
CA ILE A 117 4.05 -7.56 -8.83
C ILE A 117 3.55 -8.60 -7.84
N GLN A 118 4.21 -8.72 -6.69
CA GLN A 118 3.83 -9.60 -5.60
C GLN A 118 3.48 -8.79 -4.36
N PHE A 119 2.25 -8.96 -3.87
CA PHE A 119 1.88 -8.51 -2.54
C PHE A 119 2.15 -9.65 -1.54
N ASN A 120 2.97 -9.38 -0.54
CA ASN A 120 3.47 -10.42 0.36
C ASN A 120 2.50 -10.77 1.50
N ALA A 121 1.62 -9.84 1.87
CA ALA A 121 0.85 -9.94 3.10
C ALA A 121 -0.47 -9.16 3.00
N VAL A 122 -1.42 -9.67 2.24
CA VAL A 122 -2.78 -9.11 2.22
C VAL A 122 -3.61 -9.86 3.27
N VAL A 123 -4.05 -9.15 4.30
CA VAL A 123 -4.82 -9.77 5.40
C VAL A 123 -6.13 -10.32 4.86
N GLU A 124 -6.42 -11.60 5.09
CA GLU A 124 -7.58 -12.28 4.48
C GLU A 124 -8.93 -11.67 4.89
N THR A 125 -9.01 -11.06 6.06
CA THR A 125 -10.21 -10.37 6.56
C THR A 125 -10.42 -9.01 5.92
N ASN A 126 -9.41 -8.45 5.24
CA ASN A 126 -9.53 -7.22 4.45
C ASN A 126 -10.15 -7.54 3.08
N THR A 127 -11.41 -7.97 3.09
CA THR A 127 -12.13 -8.43 1.89
C THR A 127 -12.26 -7.35 0.82
N ALA A 128 -12.33 -6.09 1.23
CA ALA A 128 -12.39 -4.95 0.30
C ALA A 128 -11.09 -4.82 -0.49
N ALA A 129 -9.94 -4.94 0.16
CA ALA A 129 -8.64 -4.92 -0.51
C ALA A 129 -8.47 -6.14 -1.43
N VAL A 130 -8.83 -7.33 -0.97
CA VAL A 130 -8.78 -8.56 -1.79
C VAL A 130 -9.64 -8.41 -3.06
N ALA A 131 -10.86 -7.90 -2.93
CA ALA A 131 -11.76 -7.66 -4.06
C ALA A 131 -11.16 -6.60 -5.04
N LEU A 132 -10.60 -5.52 -4.49
CA LEU A 132 -9.94 -4.49 -5.29
C LEU A 132 -8.78 -5.09 -6.10
N TRP A 133 -7.86 -5.81 -5.46
CA TRP A 133 -6.69 -6.37 -6.14
C TRP A 133 -7.07 -7.42 -7.19
N ARG A 134 -8.06 -8.25 -6.91
CA ARG A 134 -8.63 -9.17 -7.92
C ARG A 134 -9.18 -8.40 -9.13
N SER A 135 -9.86 -7.29 -8.92
CA SER A 135 -10.41 -6.46 -10.01
C SER A 135 -9.33 -5.77 -10.85
N VAL A 136 -8.12 -5.59 -10.29
CA VAL A 136 -6.94 -5.06 -11.01
C VAL A 136 -6.18 -6.17 -11.73
N GLY A 137 -6.48 -7.45 -11.44
CA GLY A 137 -5.93 -8.61 -12.12
C GLY A 137 -5.01 -9.48 -11.26
N PHE A 138 -4.83 -9.17 -9.99
CA PHE A 138 -4.08 -10.03 -9.07
C PHE A 138 -4.83 -11.32 -8.74
N THR A 139 -4.09 -12.40 -8.60
CA THR A 139 -4.60 -13.69 -8.11
C THR A 139 -3.96 -14.04 -6.77
N ILE A 140 -4.68 -14.77 -5.91
CA ILE A 140 -4.12 -15.33 -4.68
C ILE A 140 -3.27 -16.55 -5.08
N VAL A 141 -1.98 -16.49 -4.81
CA VAL A 141 -1.04 -17.61 -5.03
C VAL A 141 -1.11 -18.62 -3.91
N GLY A 142 -1.31 -18.13 -2.69
CA GLY A 142 -1.42 -18.93 -1.49
C GLY A 142 -1.78 -18.09 -0.28
N THR A 143 -2.08 -18.76 0.82
CA THR A 143 -2.41 -18.12 2.10
C THR A 143 -1.62 -18.78 3.19
N VAL A 144 -0.90 -18.01 3.99
CA VAL A 144 -0.23 -18.51 5.20
C VAL A 144 -1.25 -18.44 6.34
N PRO A 145 -1.71 -19.58 6.89
CA PRO A 145 -2.76 -19.58 7.88
C PRO A 145 -2.26 -19.01 9.21
N GLY A 146 -3.11 -18.21 9.88
CA GLY A 146 -2.81 -17.68 11.22
C GLY A 146 -1.62 -16.73 11.29
N ALA A 147 -1.16 -16.18 10.17
CA ALA A 147 0.08 -15.38 10.10
C ALA A 147 -0.08 -13.93 10.53
N PHE A 148 -1.31 -13.49 10.80
CA PHE A 148 -1.62 -12.13 11.25
C PHE A 148 -2.52 -12.17 12.48
N ARG A 149 -2.11 -11.48 13.56
CA ARG A 149 -2.91 -11.37 14.78
C ARG A 149 -3.84 -10.15 14.66
N HIS A 150 -5.05 -10.40 14.18
CA HIS A 150 -6.07 -9.36 14.04
C HIS A 150 -6.68 -8.99 15.41
N PRO A 151 -6.92 -7.70 15.72
CA PRO A 151 -7.38 -7.28 17.04
C PRO A 151 -8.77 -7.81 17.41
N VAL A 152 -9.62 -8.12 16.41
CA VAL A 152 -11.00 -8.59 16.63
C VAL A 152 -11.15 -10.08 16.30
N HIS A 153 -10.50 -10.54 15.21
CA HIS A 153 -10.72 -11.91 14.67
C HIS A 153 -9.66 -12.92 15.11
N GLY A 154 -8.69 -12.52 15.95
CA GLY A 154 -7.61 -13.39 16.39
C GLY A 154 -6.61 -13.70 15.26
N TYR A 155 -6.09 -14.93 15.20
CA TYR A 155 -5.12 -15.31 14.18
C TYR A 155 -5.81 -15.60 12.86
N VAL A 156 -5.55 -14.76 11.87
CA VAL A 156 -6.09 -14.83 10.51
C VAL A 156 -4.97 -15.03 9.49
N GLY A 157 -5.33 -15.44 8.27
CA GLY A 157 -4.37 -15.70 7.21
C GLY A 157 -3.84 -14.44 6.54
N LEU A 158 -2.65 -14.59 5.95
CA LEU A 158 -2.07 -13.63 5.02
C LEU A 158 -2.05 -14.23 3.61
N HIS A 159 -2.70 -13.56 2.67
CA HIS A 159 -2.62 -13.91 1.27
C HIS A 159 -1.33 -13.38 0.64
N VAL A 160 -0.68 -14.21 -0.15
CA VAL A 160 0.27 -13.78 -1.16
C VAL A 160 -0.49 -13.62 -2.46
N MET A 161 -0.46 -12.43 -3.05
CA MET A 161 -1.14 -12.13 -4.31
C MET A 161 -0.13 -11.76 -5.39
N PHE A 162 -0.39 -12.15 -6.65
CA PHE A 162 0.53 -11.93 -7.76
C PHE A 162 -0.20 -11.44 -9.01
N LEU A 163 0.44 -10.50 -9.72
CA LEU A 163 0.04 -10.02 -11.04
C LEU A 163 1.22 -10.17 -11.99
N PRO A 164 1.15 -11.04 -13.04
CA PRO A 164 2.16 -11.06 -14.09
C PRO A 164 2.04 -9.80 -14.97
N LEU A 165 3.18 -9.24 -15.37
CA LEU A 165 3.25 -8.06 -16.24
C LEU A 165 3.78 -8.40 -17.66
N VAL A 166 4.24 -9.63 -17.86
CA VAL A 166 4.77 -10.18 -19.12
C VAL A 166 4.12 -11.49 -19.43
#